data_ba2a816189149ca61ed30d0002ad77a8
#
_entry.id   ba2a816189149ca61ed30d0002ad77a8
#
_cell.length_a   1.000
_cell.length_b   1.000
_cell.length_c   1.000
_cell.angle_alpha   90.00
_cell.angle_beta   90.00
_cell.angle_gamma   90.00
#
_symmetry.space_group_name_H-M   'P 1'
#
loop_
_entity.id
_entity.type
_entity.pdbx_description
1 polymer ?
#
loop_
_entity_poly.entity_id
_entity_poly.type
_entity_poly.pdbx_seq_one_letter_code
_entity_poly.pdbx_strand_id
1 'polypeptide(L)'
;MTRRARTADVPAIRRLVDSYSPKGALLDKATVTLYEDIQEFWVAQRHADGAVVGCGAVHVMWEDLAEVRTVAVEPAALGHGVGHRIVEALLAVARELGVRRVFVLTFEVGFFARHGFEPIDGTPVSPDVYEELLRSYDEGVAEFLGLERVKPNTLGNTRMLTYLDRGLT
;
A
#
# COMPACT_ATOMS: atom_id res chain seq x y z
N MET A 1 -13.93 -5.96 11.43
CA MET A 1 -14.52 -4.79 10.70
C MET A 1 -13.40 -3.97 10.09
N THR A 2 -13.54 -3.59 8.82
CA THR A 2 -12.55 -2.75 8.11
C THR A 2 -13.10 -1.34 7.98
N ARG A 3 -12.31 -0.34 8.33
CA ARG A 3 -12.70 1.07 8.31
C ARG A 3 -11.53 2.00 8.00
N ARG A 4 -11.83 3.24 7.68
CA ARG A 4 -10.79 4.29 7.58
C ARG A 4 -10.06 4.44 8.91
N ALA A 5 -8.75 4.64 8.82
CA ALA A 5 -7.94 4.91 9.99
C ALA A 5 -8.23 6.31 10.56
N ARG A 6 -7.97 6.45 11.85
CA ARG A 6 -8.02 7.71 12.59
C ARG A 6 -6.66 7.98 13.22
N THR A 7 -6.41 9.18 13.63
CA THR A 7 -5.14 9.55 14.28
C THR A 7 -4.83 8.67 15.49
N ALA A 8 -5.86 8.26 16.25
CA ALA A 8 -5.70 7.36 17.40
C ALA A 8 -5.19 5.95 17.03
N ASP A 9 -5.29 5.57 15.74
CA ASP A 9 -4.82 4.26 15.28
C ASP A 9 -3.31 4.23 14.98
N VAL A 10 -2.64 5.40 14.92
CA VAL A 10 -1.22 5.48 14.57
C VAL A 10 -0.33 4.59 15.44
N PRO A 11 -0.48 4.54 16.77
CA PRO A 11 0.32 3.62 17.59
C PRO A 11 0.19 2.15 17.18
N ALA A 12 -1.04 1.71 16.85
CA ALA A 12 -1.28 0.34 16.38
C ALA A 12 -0.68 0.10 14.99
N ILE A 13 -0.82 1.06 14.07
CA ILE A 13 -0.19 0.99 12.75
C ILE A 13 1.33 0.92 12.91
N ARG A 14 1.91 1.75 13.76
CA ARG A 14 3.36 1.73 14.09
C ARG A 14 3.81 0.34 14.51
N ARG A 15 3.09 -0.28 15.43
CA ARG A 15 3.39 -1.63 15.90
C ARG A 15 3.34 -2.67 14.77
N LEU A 16 2.32 -2.60 13.92
CA LEU A 16 2.18 -3.51 12.77
C LEU A 16 3.32 -3.34 11.78
N VAL A 17 3.65 -2.11 11.41
CA VAL A 17 4.75 -1.80 10.48
C VAL A 17 6.08 -2.28 11.06
N ASP A 18 6.35 -2.00 12.33
CA ASP A 18 7.60 -2.41 12.99
C ASP A 18 7.78 -3.92 13.02
N SER A 19 6.71 -4.68 13.08
CA SER A 19 6.80 -6.15 13.07
C SER A 19 7.30 -6.71 11.73
N TYR A 20 7.17 -5.95 10.64
CA TYR A 20 7.61 -6.35 9.30
C TYR A 20 8.89 -5.63 8.84
N SER A 21 9.13 -4.42 9.32
CA SER A 21 10.27 -3.59 8.89
C SER A 21 11.63 -4.26 9.11
N PRO A 22 11.92 -4.89 10.27
CA PRO A 22 13.19 -5.58 10.49
C PRO A 22 13.44 -6.77 9.56
N LYS A 23 12.37 -7.30 8.97
CA LYS A 23 12.44 -8.43 8.02
C LYS A 23 12.64 -7.96 6.57
N GLY A 24 12.73 -6.63 6.35
CA GLY A 24 12.83 -6.04 5.03
C GLY A 24 11.56 -6.11 4.18
N ALA A 25 10.44 -6.54 4.76
CA ALA A 25 9.18 -6.70 4.02
C ALA A 25 8.43 -5.38 3.79
N LEU A 26 8.67 -4.39 4.65
CA LEU A 26 8.10 -3.04 4.52
C LEU A 26 9.19 -2.00 4.74
N LEU A 27 9.06 -0.85 4.10
CA LEU A 27 9.89 0.31 4.38
C LEU A 27 9.61 0.82 5.80
N ASP A 28 10.69 1.19 6.50
CA ASP A 28 10.56 1.91 7.75
C ASP A 28 9.98 3.30 7.51
N LYS A 29 9.01 3.68 8.33
CA LYS A 29 8.36 4.99 8.27
C LYS A 29 8.50 5.70 9.60
N ALA A 30 8.85 6.99 9.56
CA ALA A 30 8.81 7.84 10.75
C ALA A 30 7.36 7.95 11.26
N THR A 31 7.20 8.03 12.59
CA THR A 31 5.87 8.16 13.20
C THR A 31 5.14 9.41 12.70
N VAL A 32 5.85 10.53 12.54
CA VAL A 32 5.26 11.76 11.99
C VAL A 32 4.67 11.54 10.60
N THR A 33 5.31 10.74 9.76
CA THR A 33 4.80 10.41 8.42
C THR A 33 3.48 9.64 8.50
N LEU A 34 3.33 8.74 9.46
CA LEU A 34 2.06 8.03 9.67
C LEU A 34 0.94 9.00 10.04
N TYR A 35 1.21 10.02 10.86
CA TYR A 35 0.22 11.05 11.17
C TYR A 35 -0.12 11.90 9.95
N GLU A 36 0.88 12.33 9.19
CA GLU A 36 0.67 13.15 7.99
C GLU A 36 -0.13 12.42 6.91
N ASP A 37 0.09 11.10 6.77
CA ASP A 37 -0.53 10.26 5.74
C ASP A 37 -1.75 9.47 6.24
N ILE A 38 -2.25 9.76 7.43
CA ILE A 38 -3.31 8.94 8.06
C ILE A 38 -4.57 8.81 7.21
N GLN A 39 -4.89 9.82 6.39
CA GLN A 39 -6.04 9.80 5.50
C GLN A 39 -5.96 8.74 4.41
N GLU A 40 -4.75 8.26 4.11
CA GLU A 40 -4.52 7.20 3.13
C GLU A 40 -4.74 5.79 3.71
N PHE A 41 -4.80 5.66 5.03
CA PHE A 41 -4.83 4.39 5.73
C PHE A 41 -6.22 3.86 6.00
N TRP A 42 -6.33 2.53 5.90
CA TRP A 42 -7.44 1.74 6.40
C TRP A 42 -6.93 0.74 7.43
N VAL A 43 -7.77 0.40 8.38
CA VAL A 43 -7.45 -0.56 9.44
C VAL A 43 -8.55 -1.62 9.54
N ALA A 44 -8.14 -2.81 9.99
CA ALA A 44 -9.05 -3.88 10.35
C ALA A 44 -9.05 -4.05 11.86
N GLN A 45 -10.24 -4.08 12.45
CA GLN A 45 -10.45 -4.30 13.88
C GLN A 45 -11.01 -5.68 14.15
N ARG A 46 -10.50 -6.31 15.18
CA ARG A 46 -11.06 -7.56 15.71
C ARG A 46 -12.37 -7.28 16.45
N HIS A 47 -13.39 -8.08 16.18
CA HIS A 47 -14.70 -7.87 16.80
C HIS A 47 -14.70 -8.05 18.33
N ALA A 48 -13.90 -8.97 18.83
CA ALA A 48 -13.94 -9.36 20.24
C ALA A 48 -13.53 -8.23 21.21
N ASP A 49 -12.54 -7.41 20.81
CA ASP A 49 -11.94 -6.39 21.70
C ASP A 49 -11.68 -5.05 21.01
N GLY A 50 -12.01 -4.93 19.73
CA GLY A 50 -11.78 -3.71 18.96
C GLY A 50 -10.32 -3.43 18.62
N ALA A 51 -9.40 -4.36 18.90
CA ALA A 51 -7.99 -4.18 18.59
C ALA A 51 -7.74 -4.09 17.09
N VAL A 52 -6.86 -3.19 16.68
CA VAL A 52 -6.41 -3.08 15.29
C VAL A 52 -5.44 -4.22 15.00
N VAL A 53 -5.78 -5.08 14.06
CA VAL A 53 -5.02 -6.28 13.69
C VAL A 53 -4.48 -6.24 12.27
N GLY A 54 -4.80 -5.21 11.51
CA GLY A 54 -4.30 -5.03 10.16
C GLY A 54 -4.40 -3.59 9.72
N CYS A 55 -3.55 -3.22 8.77
CA CYS A 55 -3.55 -1.90 8.15
C CYS A 55 -3.12 -1.98 6.69
N GLY A 56 -3.35 -0.91 5.96
CA GLY A 56 -2.85 -0.69 4.62
C GLY A 56 -3.14 0.72 4.18
N ALA A 57 -2.46 1.18 3.15
CA ALA A 57 -2.62 2.53 2.61
C ALA A 57 -2.68 2.51 1.09
N VAL A 58 -3.37 3.51 0.53
CA VAL A 58 -3.35 3.80 -0.89
C VAL A 58 -2.88 5.23 -1.09
N HIS A 59 -1.83 5.40 -1.87
CA HIS A 59 -1.20 6.68 -2.15
C HIS A 59 -1.33 7.03 -3.62
N VAL A 60 -1.98 8.13 -3.91
CA VAL A 60 -2.13 8.61 -5.30
C VAL A 60 -0.80 9.18 -5.76
N MET A 61 -0.32 8.73 -6.92
CA MET A 61 0.94 9.19 -7.52
C MET A 61 0.70 10.07 -8.75
N TRP A 62 -0.36 9.81 -9.49
CA TRP A 62 -0.74 10.57 -10.68
C TRP A 62 -2.26 10.48 -10.89
N GLU A 63 -2.78 11.19 -11.86
CA GLU A 63 -4.23 11.22 -12.14
C GLU A 63 -4.85 9.82 -12.24
N ASP A 64 -4.14 8.89 -12.88
CA ASP A 64 -4.64 7.53 -13.11
C ASP A 64 -3.83 6.43 -12.41
N LEU A 65 -2.94 6.81 -11.49
CA LEU A 65 -1.98 5.88 -10.88
C LEU A 65 -1.91 6.07 -9.37
N ALA A 66 -2.01 4.97 -8.64
CA ALA A 66 -1.81 4.93 -7.19
C ALA A 66 -0.99 3.70 -6.81
N GLU A 67 -0.50 3.70 -5.58
CA GLU A 67 0.20 2.57 -4.99
C GLU A 67 -0.55 2.09 -3.75
N VAL A 68 -0.76 0.78 -3.67
CA VAL A 68 -1.11 0.11 -2.42
C VAL A 68 0.19 -0.18 -1.68
N ARG A 69 0.28 0.27 -0.44
CA ARG A 69 1.49 0.16 0.38
C ARG A 69 1.18 -0.11 1.84
N THR A 70 2.20 -0.51 2.57
CA THR A 70 2.14 -0.65 4.04
C THR A 70 1.02 -1.60 4.49
N VAL A 71 0.76 -2.65 3.70
CA VAL A 71 -0.20 -3.68 4.09
C VAL A 71 0.47 -4.62 5.09
N ALA A 72 -0.05 -4.64 6.30
CA ALA A 72 0.47 -5.46 7.39
C ALA A 72 -0.69 -6.05 8.19
N VAL A 73 -0.59 -7.34 8.50
CA VAL A 73 -1.57 -8.06 9.32
C VAL A 73 -0.83 -8.70 10.48
N GLU A 74 -1.39 -8.58 11.69
CA GLU A 74 -0.86 -9.23 12.87
C GLU A 74 -0.73 -10.75 12.62
N PRO A 75 0.41 -11.38 12.98
CA PRO A 75 0.61 -12.80 12.69
C PRO A 75 -0.50 -13.72 13.21
N ALA A 76 -1.05 -13.43 14.38
CA ALA A 76 -2.16 -14.20 14.95
C ALA A 76 -3.48 -14.07 14.15
N ALA A 77 -3.62 -13.04 13.33
CA ALA A 77 -4.81 -12.79 12.52
C ALA A 77 -4.63 -13.25 11.04
N LEU A 78 -3.49 -13.79 10.68
CA LEU A 78 -3.24 -14.32 9.34
C LEU A 78 -4.16 -15.54 9.06
N GLY A 79 -4.53 -15.70 7.79
CA GLY A 79 -5.37 -16.80 7.34
C GLY A 79 -6.87 -16.58 7.54
N HIS A 80 -7.29 -15.40 8.02
CA HIS A 80 -8.70 -15.05 8.24
C HIS A 80 -9.26 -14.02 7.27
N GLY A 81 -8.55 -13.75 6.17
CA GLY A 81 -8.98 -12.82 5.12
C GLY A 81 -8.85 -11.34 5.48
N VAL A 82 -8.16 -11.00 6.55
CA VAL A 82 -7.97 -9.60 7.00
C VAL A 82 -7.27 -8.78 5.93
N GLY A 83 -6.14 -9.27 5.40
CA GLY A 83 -5.39 -8.58 4.35
C GLY A 83 -6.21 -8.38 3.07
N HIS A 84 -7.00 -9.38 2.69
CA HIS A 84 -7.87 -9.28 1.51
C HIS A 84 -8.92 -8.19 1.67
N ARG A 85 -9.56 -8.10 2.83
CA ARG A 85 -10.55 -7.04 3.10
C ARG A 85 -9.93 -5.65 3.09
N ILE A 86 -8.71 -5.51 3.60
CA ILE A 86 -7.98 -4.24 3.54
C ILE A 86 -7.69 -3.85 2.09
N VAL A 87 -7.13 -4.75 1.30
CA VAL A 87 -6.82 -4.46 -0.11
C VAL A 87 -8.09 -4.14 -0.90
N GLU A 88 -9.17 -4.87 -0.70
CA GLU A 88 -10.47 -4.56 -1.32
C GLU A 88 -10.94 -3.14 -0.99
N ALA A 89 -10.82 -2.72 0.27
CA ALA A 89 -11.18 -1.36 0.68
C ALA A 89 -10.29 -0.30 0.00
N LEU A 90 -8.98 -0.55 -0.08
CA LEU A 90 -8.04 0.36 -0.74
C LEU A 90 -8.31 0.49 -2.25
N LEU A 91 -8.61 -0.62 -2.91
CA LEU A 91 -8.95 -0.61 -4.33
C LEU A 91 -10.29 0.10 -4.58
N ALA A 92 -11.25 -0.02 -3.66
CA ALA A 92 -12.50 0.73 -3.75
C ALA A 92 -12.26 2.24 -3.64
N VAL A 93 -11.39 2.68 -2.73
CA VAL A 93 -10.99 4.10 -2.62
C VAL A 93 -10.32 4.58 -3.92
N ALA A 94 -9.43 3.78 -4.47
CA ALA A 94 -8.76 4.12 -5.74
C ALA A 94 -9.78 4.32 -6.88
N ARG A 95 -10.80 3.46 -6.96
CA ARG A 95 -11.89 3.61 -7.93
C ARG A 95 -12.68 4.91 -7.71
N GLU A 96 -13.04 5.20 -6.48
CA GLU A 96 -13.76 6.44 -6.12
C GLU A 96 -12.97 7.70 -6.52
N LEU A 97 -11.64 7.65 -6.40
CA LEU A 97 -10.75 8.76 -6.78
C LEU A 97 -10.54 8.86 -8.30
N GLY A 98 -11.02 7.91 -9.08
CA GLY A 98 -10.83 7.89 -10.53
C GLY A 98 -9.50 7.26 -10.98
N VAL A 99 -8.77 6.65 -10.07
CA VAL A 99 -7.53 5.93 -10.40
C VAL A 99 -7.87 4.66 -11.19
N ARG A 100 -7.10 4.39 -12.22
CA ARG A 100 -7.32 3.24 -13.12
C ARG A 100 -6.24 2.18 -13.01
N ARG A 101 -5.07 2.53 -12.52
CA ARG A 101 -3.92 1.65 -12.36
C ARG A 101 -3.42 1.71 -10.94
N VAL A 102 -3.21 0.55 -10.35
CA VAL A 102 -2.66 0.46 -8.99
C VAL A 102 -1.41 -0.41 -9.00
N PHE A 103 -0.34 0.16 -8.48
CA PHE A 103 0.97 -0.46 -8.34
C PHE A 103 1.13 -1.03 -6.92
N VAL A 104 1.90 -2.10 -6.81
CA VAL A 104 2.39 -2.62 -5.52
C VAL A 104 3.80 -3.16 -5.69
N LEU A 105 4.62 -2.99 -4.67
CA LEU A 105 5.91 -3.66 -4.54
C LEU A 105 5.80 -4.66 -3.39
N THR A 106 5.97 -5.96 -3.68
CA THR A 106 5.61 -6.99 -2.71
C THR A 106 6.47 -8.25 -2.81
N PHE A 107 6.60 -8.94 -1.66
CA PHE A 107 7.05 -10.33 -1.61
C PHE A 107 5.89 -11.33 -1.77
N GLU A 108 4.64 -10.88 -1.60
CA GLU A 108 3.44 -11.71 -1.55
C GLU A 108 2.73 -11.75 -2.90
N VAL A 109 3.41 -12.27 -3.91
CA VAL A 109 2.90 -12.30 -5.30
C VAL A 109 1.56 -13.04 -5.39
N GLY A 110 1.45 -14.20 -4.77
CA GLY A 110 0.21 -14.99 -4.80
C GLY A 110 -0.97 -14.28 -4.14
N PHE A 111 -0.73 -13.53 -3.06
CA PHE A 111 -1.75 -12.74 -2.39
C PHE A 111 -2.30 -11.65 -3.31
N PHE A 112 -1.42 -10.86 -3.92
CA PHE A 112 -1.84 -9.77 -4.80
C PHE A 112 -2.39 -10.27 -6.14
N ALA A 113 -1.92 -11.40 -6.64
CA ALA A 113 -2.48 -12.01 -7.85
C ALA A 113 -3.98 -12.30 -7.72
N ARG A 114 -4.46 -12.65 -6.53
CA ARG A 114 -5.89 -12.84 -6.26
C ARG A 114 -6.73 -11.57 -6.39
N HIS A 115 -6.09 -10.40 -6.35
CA HIS A 115 -6.73 -9.10 -6.55
C HIS A 115 -6.54 -8.56 -7.96
N GLY A 116 -6.07 -9.38 -8.88
CA GLY A 116 -5.88 -9.01 -10.28
C GLY A 116 -4.55 -8.35 -10.60
N PHE A 117 -3.63 -8.30 -9.64
CA PHE A 117 -2.29 -7.77 -9.90
C PHE A 117 -1.46 -8.76 -10.71
N GLU A 118 -0.69 -8.24 -11.66
CA GLU A 118 0.24 -9.01 -12.48
C GLU A 118 1.64 -8.42 -12.37
N PRO A 119 2.69 -9.26 -12.42
CA PRO A 119 4.07 -8.77 -12.43
C PRO A 119 4.34 -7.85 -13.62
N ILE A 120 5.11 -6.80 -13.39
CA ILE A 120 5.57 -5.89 -14.43
C ILE A 120 7.07 -5.65 -14.34
N ASP A 121 7.66 -5.23 -15.46
CA ASP A 121 9.01 -4.68 -15.51
C ASP A 121 8.95 -3.17 -15.77
N GLY A 122 9.90 -2.42 -15.18
CA GLY A 122 10.04 -1.00 -15.43
C GLY A 122 8.99 -0.12 -14.75
N THR A 123 8.87 1.09 -15.27
CA THR A 123 8.02 2.15 -14.73
C THR A 123 7.01 2.57 -15.79
N PRO A 124 5.72 2.18 -15.67
CA PRO A 124 4.75 2.35 -16.75
C PRO A 124 4.13 3.76 -16.78
N VAL A 125 4.95 4.77 -16.95
CA VAL A 125 4.55 6.16 -17.11
C VAL A 125 5.27 6.81 -18.29
N SER A 126 4.66 7.85 -18.87
CA SER A 126 5.31 8.63 -19.92
C SER A 126 6.54 9.38 -19.39
N PRO A 127 7.49 9.79 -20.25
CA PRO A 127 8.65 10.58 -19.82
C PRO A 127 8.27 11.87 -19.08
N ASP A 128 7.24 12.56 -19.50
CA ASP A 128 6.79 13.80 -18.85
C ASP A 128 6.27 13.54 -17.44
N VAL A 129 5.49 12.46 -17.26
CA VAL A 129 4.99 12.06 -15.94
C VAL A 129 6.15 11.60 -15.05
N TYR A 130 7.11 10.87 -15.60
CA TYR A 130 8.30 10.45 -14.88
C TYR A 130 9.06 11.65 -14.31
N GLU A 131 9.29 12.70 -15.12
CA GLU A 131 9.96 13.93 -14.68
C GLU A 131 9.20 14.64 -13.56
N GLU A 132 7.88 14.71 -13.63
CA GLU A 132 7.06 15.29 -12.56
C GLU A 132 7.15 14.47 -11.28
N LEU A 133 7.11 13.15 -11.37
CA LEU A 133 7.21 12.26 -10.20
C LEU A 133 8.56 12.36 -9.49
N LEU A 134 9.63 12.70 -10.21
CA LEU A 134 10.96 12.97 -9.61
C LEU A 134 10.92 14.12 -8.59
N ARG A 135 9.94 15.00 -8.66
CA ARG A 135 9.77 16.11 -7.72
C ARG A 135 9.11 15.71 -6.41
N SER A 136 8.59 14.49 -6.32
CA SER A 136 7.99 13.98 -5.09
C SER A 136 9.04 13.70 -4.02
N TYR A 137 8.72 14.04 -2.76
CA TYR A 137 9.53 13.67 -1.60
C TYR A 137 9.15 12.30 -1.03
N ASP A 138 8.10 11.67 -1.57
CA ASP A 138 7.60 10.39 -1.09
C ASP A 138 8.56 9.25 -1.44
N GLU A 139 8.95 8.44 -0.44
CA GLU A 139 9.87 7.33 -0.63
C GLU A 139 9.30 6.21 -1.49
N GLY A 140 8.00 5.95 -1.39
CA GLY A 140 7.33 4.95 -2.23
C GLY A 140 7.30 5.36 -3.70
N VAL A 141 7.14 6.66 -3.99
CA VAL A 141 7.27 7.18 -5.36
C VAL A 141 8.71 6.99 -5.86
N ALA A 142 9.71 7.25 -5.02
CA ALA A 142 11.11 7.01 -5.38
C ALA A 142 11.37 5.53 -5.68
N GLU A 143 10.79 4.60 -4.93
CA GLU A 143 10.87 3.17 -5.21
C GLU A 143 10.20 2.80 -6.53
N PHE A 144 9.00 3.34 -6.78
CA PHE A 144 8.29 3.15 -8.04
C PHE A 144 9.16 3.57 -9.24
N LEU A 145 9.85 4.70 -9.12
CA LEU A 145 10.77 5.21 -10.14
C LEU A 145 12.09 4.44 -10.22
N GLY A 146 12.41 3.59 -9.24
CA GLY A 146 13.65 2.86 -9.18
C GLY A 146 14.87 3.71 -8.81
N LEU A 147 14.69 4.77 -8.01
CA LEU A 147 15.76 5.70 -7.64
C LEU A 147 16.68 5.09 -6.58
N GLU A 148 18.00 5.30 -6.74
CA GLU A 148 19.03 4.74 -5.84
C GLU A 148 18.98 5.27 -4.42
N ARG A 149 18.41 6.47 -4.19
CA ARG A 149 18.29 7.07 -2.85
C ARG A 149 17.43 6.26 -1.89
N VAL A 150 16.56 5.44 -2.42
CA VAL A 150 15.79 4.46 -1.65
C VAL A 150 16.60 3.18 -1.66
N LYS A 151 17.13 2.77 -0.52
CA LYS A 151 17.75 1.45 -0.41
C LYS A 151 16.67 0.44 -0.76
N PRO A 152 16.76 -0.23 -1.90
CA PRO A 152 15.73 -1.18 -2.24
C PRO A 152 15.77 -2.32 -1.24
N ASN A 153 14.70 -2.51 -0.52
CA ASN A 153 14.36 -3.72 0.17
C ASN A 153 14.10 -4.85 -0.85
N THR A 154 14.89 -4.90 -1.91
CA THR A 154 14.44 -5.43 -3.18
C THR A 154 15.04 -6.75 -3.55
N LEU A 155 15.78 -7.39 -2.65
CA LEU A 155 16.17 -8.76 -2.88
C LEU A 155 14.92 -9.64 -2.81
N GLY A 156 14.26 -9.82 -3.96
CA GLY A 156 13.11 -10.69 -4.12
C GLY A 156 11.75 -10.02 -4.19
N ASN A 157 11.64 -8.69 -4.08
CA ASN A 157 10.40 -7.96 -4.30
C ASN A 157 9.99 -8.03 -5.77
N THR A 158 8.70 -8.21 -5.99
CA THR A 158 8.08 -8.18 -7.30
C THR A 158 7.28 -6.90 -7.47
N ARG A 159 7.47 -6.24 -8.60
CA ARG A 159 6.68 -5.09 -9.05
C ARG A 159 5.42 -5.62 -9.70
N MET A 160 4.27 -5.19 -9.23
CA MET A 160 2.99 -5.66 -9.76
C MET A 160 2.06 -4.48 -10.04
N LEU A 161 1.17 -4.67 -11.01
CA LEU A 161 0.18 -3.67 -11.41
C LEU A 161 -1.15 -4.34 -11.65
N THR A 162 -2.23 -3.65 -11.27
CA THR A 162 -3.58 -4.03 -11.68
C THR A 162 -4.28 -2.85 -12.36
N TYR A 163 -5.19 -3.17 -13.28
CA TYR A 163 -6.08 -2.20 -13.91
C TYR A 163 -7.46 -2.30 -13.27
N LEU A 164 -7.96 -1.17 -12.77
CA LEU A 164 -9.30 -1.11 -12.20
C LEU A 164 -10.32 -0.90 -13.30
N ASP A 165 -11.35 -1.73 -13.33
CA ASP A 165 -12.48 -1.55 -14.25
C ASP A 165 -13.20 -0.25 -13.93
N ARG A 166 -13.67 0.44 -14.99
CA ARG A 166 -14.63 1.51 -14.79
C ARG A 166 -15.88 0.85 -14.20
N GLY A 167 -16.21 1.23 -12.98
CA GLY A 167 -17.49 0.86 -12.42
C GLY A 167 -18.57 1.16 -13.48
N LEU A 168 -19.43 0.20 -13.75
CA LEU A 168 -20.60 0.46 -14.57
C LEU A 168 -21.38 1.60 -13.91
N THR A 169 -21.37 2.74 -14.53
CA THR A 169 -22.25 3.87 -14.18
C THR A 169 -23.69 3.52 -14.49
#